data_a3ca0cb0c074e6a3dc364cac56b4e540
#
_entry.id   a3ca0cb0c074e6a3dc364cac56b4e540
#
_cell.length_a   1.000
_cell.length_b   1.000
_cell.length_c   1.000
_cell.angle_alpha   90.00
_cell.angle_beta   90.00
_cell.angle_gamma   90.00
#
_symmetry.space_group_name_H-M   'P 1'
#
loop_
_entity.id
_entity.type
_entity.pdbx_description
1 polymer ?
#
loop_
_entity_poly.entity_id
_entity_poly.type
_entity_poly.pdbx_seq_one_letter_code
_entity_poly.pdbx_strand_id
1 'polypeptide(L)'
;LDPLARIFKAVVLGLGLLAIFLPPARREIAQPGEFYALMLFALTGLLLTTGTNHLLFLFVALELASLSLYLLAGFSRTARAAEASLKYFLFGGVSAAFLLFGLSLIYGFSHSATLQGVAVALAAGPPSPLAIAGLVMVVVGLGFKLAAAPFHYWAPDVYQGAPATSVALVAAASKAVGLVVLVRFLMIGFHSVSGSADWGGMLAGWSPWLAVLAAVSMVFGNVLALAQTSVRRLLAYSAVANTGYLMVALSANGVSAAGAALFYVVVYGLATLGALAVTAAVERDCGNDSPAAFAGLIHRSPWQAVALLVFLTSLAGIPPLAGFVGKFAMFSAAMAESTKSGTPGLTWLVGLAAIMSAISLYYYLSVLKQAFVKEAPEADAVADSTAPLSHLLAIGLPAVALVVLGLFPALLLDPIDRFGVQTALDRDRLRALGVPAEKTFVTGNLKFEATLPAPLPALEEMIRII
;
A
#
# COMPACT_ATOMS: atom_id res chain seq x y z
N LEU A 1 20.47 0.53 5.95
CA LEU A 1 19.09 0.06 5.80
C LEU A 1 18.50 -0.26 7.17
N ASP A 2 17.50 0.49 7.62
CA ASP A 2 16.78 0.16 8.85
C ASP A 2 15.98 -1.16 8.71
N PRO A 3 15.59 -1.82 9.81
CA PRO A 3 14.85 -3.08 9.77
C PRO A 3 13.55 -3.01 8.97
N LEU A 4 12.81 -1.90 9.08
CA LEU A 4 11.58 -1.68 8.32
C LEU A 4 11.85 -1.71 6.81
N ALA A 5 12.92 -1.02 6.35
CA ALA A 5 13.33 -1.06 4.94
C ALA A 5 13.68 -2.47 4.48
N ARG A 6 14.36 -3.28 5.32
CA ARG A 6 14.72 -4.67 4.97
C ARG A 6 13.48 -5.54 4.81
N ILE A 7 12.55 -5.45 5.76
CA ILE A 7 11.28 -6.20 5.71
C ILE A 7 10.48 -5.82 4.47
N PHE A 8 10.27 -4.51 4.25
CA PHE A 8 9.47 -4.07 3.12
C PHE A 8 10.14 -4.26 1.76
N LYS A 9 11.46 -4.28 1.66
CA LYS A 9 12.15 -4.74 0.45
C LYS A 9 11.86 -6.21 0.15
N ALA A 10 11.90 -7.07 1.16
CA ALA A 10 11.55 -8.48 0.99
C ALA A 10 10.06 -8.65 0.59
N VAL A 11 9.15 -7.90 1.23
CA VAL A 11 7.71 -7.88 0.89
C VAL A 11 7.50 -7.41 -0.55
N VAL A 12 8.11 -6.31 -0.96
CA VAL A 12 7.98 -5.76 -2.32
C VAL A 12 8.52 -6.73 -3.38
N LEU A 13 9.66 -7.37 -3.10
CA LEU A 13 10.20 -8.43 -3.97
C LEU A 13 9.26 -9.62 -4.05
N GLY A 14 8.72 -10.09 -2.94
CA GLY A 14 7.76 -11.20 -2.90
C GLY A 14 6.47 -10.87 -3.66
N LEU A 15 5.86 -9.71 -3.42
CA LEU A 15 4.66 -9.26 -4.13
C LEU A 15 4.93 -9.03 -5.63
N GLY A 16 6.10 -8.49 -5.97
CA GLY A 16 6.53 -8.31 -7.36
C GLY A 16 6.73 -9.63 -8.09
N LEU A 17 7.36 -10.61 -7.44
CA LEU A 17 7.54 -11.96 -7.98
C LEU A 17 6.21 -12.66 -8.19
N LEU A 18 5.28 -12.57 -7.22
CA LEU A 18 3.92 -13.10 -7.36
C LEU A 18 3.17 -12.43 -8.51
N ALA A 19 3.33 -11.12 -8.72
CA ALA A 19 2.74 -10.42 -9.86
C ALA A 19 3.32 -10.91 -11.19
N ILE A 20 4.63 -11.19 -11.28
CA ILE A 20 5.28 -11.74 -12.48
C ILE A 20 4.77 -13.15 -12.81
N PHE A 21 4.42 -13.94 -11.80
CA PHE A 21 3.83 -15.28 -12.02
C PHE A 21 2.41 -15.24 -12.57
N LEU A 22 1.72 -14.09 -12.56
CA LEU A 22 0.49 -13.92 -13.31
C LEU A 22 0.81 -13.83 -14.82
N PRO A 23 0.62 -14.91 -15.60
CA PRO A 23 0.91 -14.81 -17.02
C PRO A 23 -0.12 -13.87 -17.66
N PRO A 24 0.34 -12.81 -18.31
CA PRO A 24 -0.55 -12.03 -19.15
C PRO A 24 -1.09 -12.92 -20.28
N ALA A 25 -2.32 -12.69 -20.71
CA ALA A 25 -2.82 -13.40 -21.86
C ALA A 25 -1.87 -13.19 -23.04
N ARG A 26 -1.45 -14.27 -23.73
CA ARG A 26 -0.48 -14.19 -24.86
C ARG A 26 -0.88 -13.18 -25.95
N ARG A 27 -2.19 -12.89 -26.06
CA ARG A 27 -2.74 -11.89 -27.00
C ARG A 27 -2.59 -10.44 -26.50
N GLU A 28 -2.33 -10.23 -25.19
CA GLU A 28 -2.24 -8.89 -24.60
C GLU A 28 -0.82 -8.31 -24.67
N ILE A 29 0.21 -9.14 -24.82
CA ILE A 29 1.61 -8.69 -24.76
C ILE A 29 2.35 -9.19 -26.01
N ALA A 30 2.50 -8.28 -26.98
CA ALA A 30 3.26 -8.56 -28.19
C ALA A 30 4.78 -8.60 -27.96
N GLN A 31 5.28 -7.90 -26.94
CA GLN A 31 6.70 -7.70 -26.65
C GLN A 31 7.01 -8.03 -25.17
N PRO A 32 7.11 -9.33 -24.82
CA PRO A 32 7.28 -9.75 -23.43
C PRO A 32 8.59 -9.25 -22.79
N GLY A 33 9.68 -9.14 -23.57
CA GLY A 33 10.96 -8.62 -23.05
C GLY A 33 10.84 -7.18 -22.52
N GLU A 34 10.21 -6.29 -23.27
CA GLU A 34 9.97 -4.90 -22.87
C GLU A 34 9.02 -4.80 -21.68
N PHE A 35 7.99 -5.64 -21.67
CA PHE A 35 7.03 -5.69 -20.56
C PHE A 35 7.71 -6.04 -19.23
N TYR A 36 8.50 -7.12 -19.21
CA TYR A 36 9.23 -7.52 -18.01
C TYR A 36 10.35 -6.55 -17.63
N ALA A 37 11.01 -5.91 -18.60
CA ALA A 37 11.97 -4.85 -18.33
C ALA A 37 11.31 -3.67 -17.58
N LEU A 38 10.13 -3.21 -18.04
CA LEU A 38 9.37 -2.16 -17.35
C LEU A 38 8.92 -2.60 -15.94
N MET A 39 8.53 -3.87 -15.76
CA MET A 39 8.22 -4.40 -14.42
C MET A 39 9.44 -4.35 -13.50
N LEU A 40 10.63 -4.70 -13.99
CA LEU A 40 11.86 -4.62 -13.21
C LEU A 40 12.23 -3.17 -12.88
N PHE A 41 12.06 -2.21 -13.79
CA PHE A 41 12.24 -0.79 -13.49
C PHE A 41 11.25 -0.30 -12.43
N ALA A 42 9.98 -0.70 -12.53
CA ALA A 42 8.99 -0.37 -11.51
C ALA A 42 9.38 -0.94 -10.14
N LEU A 43 9.77 -2.21 -10.07
CA LEU A 43 10.24 -2.85 -8.83
C LEU A 43 11.50 -2.18 -8.27
N THR A 44 12.46 -1.84 -9.12
CA THR A 44 13.67 -1.12 -8.72
C THR A 44 13.32 0.22 -8.07
N GLY A 45 12.46 1.02 -8.69
CA GLY A 45 11.98 2.27 -8.12
C GLY A 45 11.29 2.08 -6.77
N LEU A 46 10.42 1.07 -6.64
CA LEU A 46 9.75 0.74 -5.38
C LEU A 46 10.74 0.31 -4.28
N LEU A 47 11.74 -0.51 -4.61
CA LEU A 47 12.78 -0.95 -3.67
C LEU A 47 13.67 0.19 -3.20
N LEU A 48 14.03 1.12 -4.09
CA LEU A 48 14.80 2.31 -3.74
C LEU A 48 14.00 3.22 -2.81
N THR A 49 12.73 3.41 -3.08
CA THR A 49 11.81 4.24 -2.28
C THR A 49 11.68 3.73 -0.84
N THR A 50 11.59 2.42 -0.62
CA THR A 50 11.45 1.86 0.75
C THR A 50 12.63 2.12 1.65
N GLY A 51 13.82 2.36 1.11
CA GLY A 51 15.05 2.46 1.86
C GLY A 51 15.61 3.87 2.03
N THR A 52 14.89 4.93 1.62
CA THR A 52 15.40 6.29 1.66
C THR A 52 14.62 7.21 2.60
N ASN A 53 15.35 8.09 3.27
CA ASN A 53 14.82 9.24 4.03
C ASN A 53 15.20 10.57 3.39
N HIS A 54 15.85 10.54 2.22
CA HIS A 54 16.29 11.74 1.49
C HIS A 54 15.19 12.18 0.52
N LEU A 55 14.68 13.41 0.68
CA LEU A 55 13.50 13.92 -0.02
C LEU A 55 13.60 13.85 -1.55
N LEU A 56 14.72 14.32 -2.11
CA LEU A 56 14.92 14.30 -3.56
C LEU A 56 15.05 12.86 -4.10
N PHE A 57 15.82 12.01 -3.42
CA PHE A 57 16.01 10.65 -3.85
C PHE A 57 14.70 9.83 -3.77
N LEU A 58 13.87 10.12 -2.74
CA LEU A 58 12.54 9.56 -2.61
C LEU A 58 11.66 9.91 -3.82
N PHE A 59 11.67 11.17 -4.25
CA PHE A 59 10.91 11.61 -5.41
C PHE A 59 11.38 10.91 -6.68
N VAL A 60 12.69 10.90 -6.96
CA VAL A 60 13.24 10.25 -8.17
C VAL A 60 12.95 8.76 -8.20
N ALA A 61 13.07 8.06 -7.06
CA ALA A 61 12.77 6.64 -6.97
C ALA A 61 11.27 6.34 -7.17
N LEU A 62 10.38 7.19 -6.63
CA LEU A 62 8.94 7.10 -6.86
C LEU A 62 8.57 7.34 -8.32
N GLU A 63 9.22 8.31 -8.99
CA GLU A 63 8.96 8.59 -10.40
C GLU A 63 9.47 7.49 -11.32
N LEU A 64 10.61 6.86 -11.01
CA LEU A 64 11.07 5.67 -11.74
C LEU A 64 10.00 4.56 -11.72
N ALA A 65 9.41 4.30 -10.54
CA ALA A 65 8.32 3.33 -10.43
C ALA A 65 7.06 3.81 -11.18
N SER A 66 6.67 5.08 -11.02
CA SER A 66 5.42 5.63 -11.55
C SER A 66 5.41 5.63 -13.07
N LEU A 67 6.45 6.14 -13.72
CA LEU A 67 6.56 6.17 -15.19
C LEU A 67 6.52 4.75 -15.77
N SER A 68 7.22 3.80 -15.14
CA SER A 68 7.17 2.40 -15.57
C SER A 68 5.75 1.82 -15.45
N LEU A 69 5.02 2.12 -14.37
CA LEU A 69 3.65 1.65 -14.16
C LEU A 69 2.64 2.30 -15.13
N TYR A 70 2.85 3.57 -15.53
CA TYR A 70 2.00 4.22 -16.53
C TYR A 70 2.14 3.54 -17.89
N LEU A 71 3.36 3.21 -18.31
CA LEU A 71 3.62 2.47 -19.54
C LEU A 71 3.06 1.06 -19.50
N LEU A 72 3.23 0.36 -18.37
CA LEU A 72 2.68 -0.97 -18.15
C LEU A 72 1.15 -1.00 -18.22
N ALA A 73 0.47 0.06 -17.79
CA ALA A 73 -1.00 0.14 -17.85
C ALA A 73 -1.52 0.16 -19.30
N GLY A 74 -0.80 0.77 -20.23
CA GLY A 74 -1.15 0.85 -21.64
C GLY A 74 -0.58 -0.28 -22.52
N PHE A 75 0.13 -1.23 -21.96
CA PHE A 75 0.98 -2.15 -22.72
C PHE A 75 0.22 -3.08 -23.67
N SER A 76 -1.03 -3.46 -23.34
CA SER A 76 -1.88 -4.30 -24.21
C SER A 76 -2.37 -3.60 -25.48
N ARG A 77 -2.14 -2.30 -25.64
CA ARG A 77 -2.47 -1.48 -26.83
C ARG A 77 -3.96 -1.54 -27.24
N THR A 78 -4.85 -1.91 -26.34
CA THR A 78 -6.30 -1.82 -26.56
C THR A 78 -6.77 -0.39 -26.29
N ALA A 79 -7.92 0.02 -26.88
CA ALA A 79 -8.48 1.35 -26.61
C ALA A 79 -8.71 1.59 -25.11
N ARG A 80 -9.17 0.56 -24.38
CA ARG A 80 -9.38 0.61 -22.94
C ARG A 80 -8.07 0.76 -22.15
N ALA A 81 -7.01 0.05 -22.55
CA ALA A 81 -5.70 0.18 -21.94
C ALA A 81 -5.05 1.54 -22.22
N ALA A 82 -5.23 2.08 -23.42
CA ALA A 82 -4.76 3.43 -23.77
C ALA A 82 -5.46 4.51 -22.93
N GLU A 83 -6.77 4.41 -22.75
CA GLU A 83 -7.53 5.30 -21.86
C GLU A 83 -7.07 5.18 -20.40
N ALA A 84 -6.90 3.95 -19.88
CA ALA A 84 -6.41 3.68 -18.55
C ALA A 84 -5.02 4.29 -18.31
N SER A 85 -4.09 4.06 -19.25
CA SER A 85 -2.74 4.60 -19.19
C SER A 85 -2.72 6.13 -19.25
N LEU A 86 -3.52 6.74 -20.13
CA LEU A 86 -3.61 8.20 -20.24
C LEU A 86 -4.15 8.83 -18.96
N LYS A 87 -5.22 8.28 -18.39
CA LYS A 87 -5.76 8.76 -17.11
C LYS A 87 -4.74 8.57 -15.98
N TYR A 88 -4.07 7.42 -15.93
CA TYR A 88 -3.06 7.16 -14.91
C TYR A 88 -1.88 8.14 -15.00
N PHE A 89 -1.42 8.40 -16.22
CA PHE A 89 -0.33 9.35 -16.49
C PHE A 89 -0.73 10.80 -16.15
N LEU A 90 -1.91 11.26 -16.60
CA LEU A 90 -2.35 12.65 -16.35
C LEU A 90 -2.56 12.93 -14.86
N PHE A 91 -3.33 12.08 -14.18
CA PHE A 91 -3.55 12.23 -12.73
C PHE A 91 -2.25 12.02 -11.94
N GLY A 92 -1.39 11.09 -12.38
CA GLY A 92 -0.11 10.83 -11.79
C GLY A 92 0.87 11.99 -11.96
N GLY A 93 0.94 12.59 -13.13
CA GLY A 93 1.78 13.76 -13.39
C GLY A 93 1.39 14.98 -12.54
N VAL A 94 0.09 15.24 -12.40
CA VAL A 94 -0.41 16.29 -11.49
C VAL A 94 -0.03 15.96 -10.05
N SER A 95 -0.20 14.72 -9.63
CA SER A 95 0.16 14.27 -8.28
C SER A 95 1.66 14.38 -8.01
N ALA A 96 2.50 14.04 -8.98
CA ALA A 96 3.96 14.19 -8.93
C ALA A 96 4.38 15.67 -8.79
N ALA A 97 3.70 16.57 -9.50
CA ALA A 97 3.93 18.01 -9.37
C ALA A 97 3.60 18.51 -7.95
N PHE A 98 2.46 18.09 -7.38
CA PHE A 98 2.13 18.38 -5.97
C PHE A 98 3.17 17.82 -5.02
N LEU A 99 3.58 16.56 -5.20
CA LEU A 99 4.60 15.94 -4.34
C LEU A 99 5.92 16.71 -4.41
N LEU A 100 6.45 16.98 -5.61
CA LEU A 100 7.73 17.67 -5.80
C LEU A 100 7.69 19.07 -5.22
N PHE A 101 6.61 19.81 -5.50
CA PHE A 101 6.46 21.17 -4.98
C PHE A 101 6.33 21.17 -3.45
N GLY A 102 5.58 20.20 -2.88
CA GLY A 102 5.50 20.00 -1.44
C GLY A 102 6.85 19.72 -0.80
N LEU A 103 7.65 18.82 -1.39
CA LEU A 103 9.02 18.55 -0.93
C LEU A 103 9.93 19.78 -1.02
N SER A 104 9.78 20.60 -2.05
CA SER A 104 10.51 21.86 -2.22
C SER A 104 10.17 22.88 -1.11
N LEU A 105 8.88 23.02 -0.77
CA LEU A 105 8.44 23.90 0.34
C LEU A 105 8.98 23.40 1.70
N ILE A 106 8.96 22.09 1.93
CA ILE A 106 9.52 21.49 3.14
C ILE A 106 11.04 21.73 3.22
N TYR A 107 11.76 21.57 2.11
CA TYR A 107 13.18 21.89 2.02
C TYR A 107 13.45 23.37 2.29
N GLY A 108 12.65 24.26 1.69
CA GLY A 108 12.77 25.71 1.90
C GLY A 108 12.56 26.14 3.36
N PHE A 109 11.72 25.42 4.11
CA PHE A 109 11.52 25.64 5.54
C PHE A 109 12.65 25.03 6.38
N SER A 110 13.00 23.78 6.13
CA SER A 110 13.90 23.00 7.02
C SER A 110 15.39 23.18 6.68
N HIS A 111 15.70 23.68 5.49
CA HIS A 111 17.05 23.70 4.90
C HIS A 111 17.72 22.31 4.93
N SER A 112 16.93 21.23 4.97
CA SER A 112 17.40 19.86 5.03
C SER A 112 16.68 18.97 3.99
N ALA A 113 17.47 18.17 3.30
CA ALA A 113 16.98 17.18 2.34
C ALA A 113 16.63 15.83 3.00
N THR A 114 16.64 15.71 4.34
CA THR A 114 16.35 14.47 5.06
C THR A 114 15.16 14.62 6.00
N LEU A 115 14.36 13.56 6.19
CA LEU A 115 13.24 13.59 7.13
C LEU A 115 13.67 13.89 8.57
N GLN A 116 14.85 13.42 8.97
CA GLN A 116 15.40 13.73 10.30
C GLN A 116 15.70 15.24 10.46
N GLY A 117 16.28 15.85 9.44
CA GLY A 117 16.54 17.30 9.45
C GLY A 117 15.24 18.12 9.47
N VAL A 118 14.20 17.66 8.77
CA VAL A 118 12.85 18.26 8.84
C VAL A 118 12.29 18.16 10.27
N ALA A 119 12.42 17.01 10.92
CA ALA A 119 11.97 16.82 12.31
C ALA A 119 12.71 17.76 13.29
N VAL A 120 14.01 17.95 13.11
CA VAL A 120 14.81 18.89 13.92
C VAL A 120 14.34 20.32 13.71
N ALA A 121 14.10 20.75 12.48
CA ALA A 121 13.61 22.09 12.17
C ALA A 121 12.21 22.35 12.77
N LEU A 122 11.30 21.35 12.73
CA LEU A 122 9.97 21.44 13.34
C LEU A 122 10.01 21.42 14.88
N ALA A 123 11.02 20.83 15.49
CA ALA A 123 11.21 20.83 16.94
C ALA A 123 11.79 22.16 17.46
N ALA A 124 12.44 22.96 16.60
CA ALA A 124 13.05 24.23 16.98
C ALA A 124 12.05 25.39 17.15
N GLY A 125 10.81 25.26 16.65
CA GLY A 125 9.79 26.30 16.73
C GLY A 125 8.45 25.89 16.12
N PRO A 126 7.44 26.77 16.16
CA PRO A 126 6.13 26.47 15.57
C PRO A 126 6.27 26.24 14.05
N PRO A 127 5.46 25.34 13.48
CA PRO A 127 5.50 25.07 12.04
C PRO A 127 5.12 26.33 11.26
N SER A 128 5.94 26.69 10.28
CA SER A 128 5.60 27.79 9.37
C SER A 128 4.47 27.40 8.42
N PRO A 129 3.70 28.37 7.88
CA PRO A 129 2.72 28.11 6.84
C PRO A 129 3.30 27.35 5.64
N LEU A 130 4.58 27.58 5.35
CA LEU A 130 5.31 26.90 4.27
C LEU A 130 5.45 25.39 4.53
N ALA A 131 5.80 25.01 5.77
CA ALA A 131 5.90 23.60 6.16
C ALA A 131 4.53 22.89 6.11
N ILE A 132 3.47 23.58 6.55
CA ILE A 132 2.10 23.05 6.51
C ILE A 132 1.63 22.87 5.06
N ALA A 133 1.81 23.87 4.21
CA ALA A 133 1.46 23.80 2.79
C ALA A 133 2.24 22.67 2.10
N GLY A 134 3.54 22.54 2.39
CA GLY A 134 4.38 21.46 1.88
C GLY A 134 3.86 20.08 2.29
N LEU A 135 3.49 19.90 3.57
CA LEU A 135 2.91 18.65 4.07
C LEU A 135 1.60 18.29 3.37
N VAL A 136 0.69 19.26 3.22
CA VAL A 136 -0.58 19.03 2.50
C VAL A 136 -0.33 18.53 1.08
N MET A 137 0.58 19.18 0.35
CA MET A 137 0.92 18.80 -1.01
C MET A 137 1.55 17.40 -1.09
N VAL A 138 2.41 17.04 -0.13
CA VAL A 138 2.95 15.67 -0.03
C VAL A 138 1.85 14.65 0.24
N VAL A 139 0.91 14.95 1.14
CA VAL A 139 -0.24 14.07 1.42
C VAL A 139 -1.13 13.91 0.19
N VAL A 140 -1.34 14.95 -0.61
CA VAL A 140 -2.05 14.86 -1.91
C VAL A 140 -1.31 13.89 -2.85
N GLY A 141 0.00 14.05 -3.01
CA GLY A 141 0.81 13.19 -3.87
C GLY A 141 0.81 11.72 -3.43
N LEU A 142 0.98 11.46 -2.14
CA LEU A 142 0.93 10.10 -1.59
C LEU A 142 -0.50 9.54 -1.54
N GLY A 143 -1.51 10.40 -1.37
CA GLY A 143 -2.93 10.04 -1.45
C GLY A 143 -3.32 9.48 -2.81
N PHE A 144 -2.80 10.07 -3.89
CA PHE A 144 -2.93 9.50 -5.23
C PHE A 144 -2.29 8.09 -5.31
N LYS A 145 -1.06 7.92 -4.81
CA LYS A 145 -0.35 6.64 -4.84
C LYS A 145 -1.09 5.54 -4.09
N LEU A 146 -1.76 5.89 -3.00
CA LEU A 146 -2.58 4.99 -2.19
C LEU A 146 -4.00 4.80 -2.73
N ALA A 147 -4.40 5.57 -3.75
CA ALA A 147 -5.77 5.66 -4.23
C ALA A 147 -6.76 6.11 -3.13
N ALA A 148 -6.37 7.09 -2.30
CA ALA A 148 -7.26 7.69 -1.31
C ALA A 148 -8.27 8.63 -1.98
N ALA A 149 -9.51 8.70 -1.51
CA ALA A 149 -10.44 9.70 -1.98
C ALA A 149 -10.06 11.09 -1.40
N PRO A 150 -10.09 12.17 -2.23
CA PRO A 150 -10.63 12.27 -3.59
C PRO A 150 -9.64 11.92 -4.72
N PHE A 151 -8.43 11.50 -4.45
CA PHE A 151 -7.36 11.29 -5.43
C PHE A 151 -7.41 9.90 -6.13
N HIS A 152 -8.54 9.19 -6.07
CA HIS A 152 -8.70 7.80 -6.48
C HIS A 152 -9.22 7.59 -7.91
N TYR A 153 -9.60 8.64 -8.65
CA TYR A 153 -10.33 8.54 -9.93
C TYR A 153 -9.63 7.72 -11.01
N TRP A 154 -8.32 7.58 -10.93
CA TRP A 154 -7.54 6.76 -11.86
C TRP A 154 -7.71 5.25 -11.63
N ALA A 155 -7.95 4.83 -10.38
CA ALA A 155 -7.83 3.43 -9.97
C ALA A 155 -8.87 2.51 -10.65
N PRO A 156 -10.18 2.84 -10.73
CA PRO A 156 -11.16 1.96 -11.36
C PRO A 156 -10.85 1.68 -12.83
N ASP A 157 -10.41 2.68 -13.56
CA ASP A 157 -10.14 2.57 -15.00
C ASP A 157 -8.83 1.81 -15.26
N VAL A 158 -7.80 2.02 -14.43
CA VAL A 158 -6.53 1.26 -14.49
C VAL A 158 -6.75 -0.20 -14.12
N TYR A 159 -7.50 -0.50 -13.05
CA TYR A 159 -7.77 -1.88 -12.67
C TYR A 159 -8.53 -2.66 -13.75
N GLN A 160 -9.44 -2.00 -14.46
CA GLN A 160 -10.22 -2.63 -15.51
C GLN A 160 -9.47 -2.69 -16.85
N GLY A 161 -8.69 -1.65 -17.20
CA GLY A 161 -8.12 -1.50 -18.54
C GLY A 161 -6.71 -2.04 -18.69
N ALA A 162 -5.91 -2.07 -17.62
CA ALA A 162 -4.53 -2.52 -17.69
C ALA A 162 -4.41 -4.05 -17.63
N PRO A 163 -3.29 -4.63 -18.14
CA PRO A 163 -2.99 -6.04 -17.97
C PRO A 163 -3.03 -6.46 -16.50
N ALA A 164 -3.58 -7.64 -16.20
CA ALA A 164 -3.78 -8.13 -14.83
C ALA A 164 -2.48 -8.15 -14.00
N THR A 165 -1.36 -8.50 -14.63
CA THR A 165 -0.01 -8.49 -14.05
C THR A 165 0.39 -7.08 -13.58
N SER A 166 0.14 -6.06 -14.43
CA SER A 166 0.43 -4.66 -14.12
C SER A 166 -0.45 -4.16 -12.97
N VAL A 167 -1.74 -4.51 -13.00
CA VAL A 167 -2.69 -4.16 -11.93
C VAL A 167 -2.30 -4.78 -10.61
N ALA A 168 -1.86 -6.05 -10.61
CA ALA A 168 -1.41 -6.74 -9.40
C ALA A 168 -0.20 -6.04 -8.76
N LEU A 169 0.76 -5.58 -9.58
CA LEU A 169 1.93 -4.83 -9.10
C LEU A 169 1.52 -3.47 -8.49
N VAL A 170 0.59 -2.75 -9.14
CA VAL A 170 0.04 -1.48 -8.65
C VAL A 170 -0.73 -1.68 -7.34
N ALA A 171 -1.62 -2.67 -7.30
CA ALA A 171 -2.52 -2.91 -6.19
C ALA A 171 -1.81 -3.40 -4.92
N ALA A 172 -0.73 -4.17 -5.07
CA ALA A 172 -0.02 -4.79 -3.97
C ALA A 172 1.29 -4.03 -3.63
N ALA A 173 2.32 -4.17 -4.46
CA ALA A 173 3.65 -3.65 -4.15
C ALA A 173 3.71 -2.12 -4.11
N SER A 174 3.14 -1.43 -5.12
CA SER A 174 3.15 0.04 -5.16
C SER A 174 2.38 0.66 -3.98
N LYS A 175 1.25 0.06 -3.59
CA LYS A 175 0.45 0.52 -2.45
C LYS A 175 1.18 0.31 -1.13
N ALA A 176 1.84 -0.84 -0.94
CA ALA A 176 2.64 -1.11 0.25
C ALA A 176 3.77 -0.07 0.42
N VAL A 177 4.48 0.24 -0.67
CA VAL A 177 5.52 1.28 -0.66
C VAL A 177 4.95 2.66 -0.37
N GLY A 178 3.81 3.02 -0.98
CA GLY A 178 3.14 4.30 -0.71
C GLY A 178 2.80 4.48 0.77
N LEU A 179 2.34 3.41 1.44
CA LEU A 179 2.07 3.44 2.88
C LEU A 179 3.36 3.58 3.71
N VAL A 180 4.41 2.83 3.37
CA VAL A 180 5.72 2.95 4.06
C VAL A 180 6.24 4.38 3.99
N VAL A 181 6.15 5.02 2.83
CA VAL A 181 6.56 6.41 2.65
C VAL A 181 5.71 7.34 3.52
N LEU A 182 4.39 7.17 3.50
CA LEU A 182 3.49 8.00 4.31
C LEU A 182 3.80 7.84 5.81
N VAL A 183 3.97 6.60 6.30
CA VAL A 183 4.36 6.32 7.70
C VAL A 183 5.67 7.02 8.04
N ARG A 184 6.72 6.90 7.20
CA ARG A 184 8.01 7.58 7.43
C ARG A 184 7.86 9.10 7.47
N PHE A 185 7.10 9.65 6.54
CA PHE A 185 6.86 11.09 6.48
C PHE A 185 6.21 11.60 7.77
N LEU A 186 5.13 10.95 8.20
CA LEU A 186 4.35 11.37 9.36
C LEU A 186 5.05 11.07 10.68
N MET A 187 5.58 9.84 10.85
CA MET A 187 6.15 9.40 12.13
C MET A 187 7.59 9.87 12.36
N ILE A 188 8.38 10.11 11.29
CA ILE A 188 9.75 10.60 11.44
C ILE A 188 9.81 12.10 11.22
N GLY A 189 9.29 12.60 10.07
CA GLY A 189 9.43 13.99 9.67
C GLY A 189 8.50 14.94 10.41
N PHE A 190 7.24 14.59 10.57
CA PHE A 190 6.16 15.48 10.99
C PHE A 190 5.47 15.06 12.30
N HIS A 191 6.11 14.22 13.11
CA HIS A 191 5.52 13.73 14.35
C HIS A 191 5.11 14.87 15.32
N SER A 192 5.95 15.90 15.46
CA SER A 192 5.72 17.04 16.37
C SER A 192 4.50 17.90 16.02
N VAL A 193 3.97 17.79 14.80
CA VAL A 193 2.81 18.54 14.30
C VAL A 193 1.62 17.63 13.99
N SER A 194 1.50 16.53 14.72
CA SER A 194 0.45 15.54 14.51
C SER A 194 -0.95 16.07 14.80
N GLY A 195 -1.12 16.87 15.82
CA GLY A 195 -2.44 17.23 16.33
C GLY A 195 -3.19 16.01 16.87
N SER A 196 -4.51 16.10 16.96
CA SER A 196 -5.40 15.00 17.36
C SER A 196 -6.73 15.07 16.61
N ALA A 197 -7.23 13.92 16.17
CA ALA A 197 -8.57 13.77 15.59
C ALA A 197 -9.61 13.27 16.61
N ASP A 198 -9.31 13.30 17.88
CA ASP A 198 -10.15 12.82 18.97
C ASP A 198 -11.46 13.61 19.07
N TRP A 199 -12.57 12.91 19.23
CA TRP A 199 -13.87 13.55 19.40
C TRP A 199 -13.91 14.30 20.75
N GLY A 200 -14.16 15.61 20.68
CA GLY A 200 -14.14 16.48 21.85
C GLY A 200 -12.75 17.00 22.28
N GLY A 201 -11.68 16.56 21.62
CA GLY A 201 -10.30 16.97 21.86
C GLY A 201 -9.52 17.23 20.58
N MET A 202 -10.18 17.69 19.51
CA MET A 202 -9.54 17.93 18.21
C MET A 202 -8.49 19.02 18.31
N LEU A 203 -7.26 18.70 17.89
CA LEU A 203 -6.13 19.63 17.82
C LEU A 203 -5.64 19.73 16.37
N ALA A 204 -5.31 20.95 15.95
CA ALA A 204 -4.79 21.19 14.60
C ALA A 204 -3.50 20.42 14.34
N GLY A 205 -3.43 19.75 13.19
CA GLY A 205 -2.30 18.93 12.77
C GLY A 205 -2.68 18.03 11.60
N TRP A 206 -1.81 17.09 11.23
CA TRP A 206 -2.08 16.19 10.12
C TRP A 206 -3.08 15.05 10.49
N SER A 207 -3.19 14.66 11.76
CA SER A 207 -4.08 13.58 12.19
C SER A 207 -5.55 13.86 11.85
N PRO A 208 -6.15 15.04 12.14
CA PRO A 208 -7.51 15.37 11.72
C PRO A 208 -7.73 15.29 10.20
N TRP A 209 -6.75 15.71 9.42
CA TRP A 209 -6.87 15.65 7.95
C TRP A 209 -6.85 14.23 7.44
N LEU A 210 -5.98 13.37 8.00
CA LEU A 210 -5.99 11.95 7.69
C LEU A 210 -7.31 11.28 8.11
N ALA A 211 -7.87 11.66 9.25
CA ALA A 211 -9.16 11.15 9.71
C ALA A 211 -10.29 11.50 8.74
N VAL A 212 -10.31 12.73 8.20
CA VAL A 212 -11.27 13.12 7.16
C VAL A 212 -11.05 12.33 5.87
N LEU A 213 -9.80 12.22 5.40
CA LEU A 213 -9.48 11.43 4.20
C LEU A 213 -9.83 9.95 4.39
N ALA A 214 -9.62 9.40 5.61
CA ALA A 214 -10.03 8.05 5.98
C ALA A 214 -11.54 7.87 5.86
N ALA A 215 -12.33 8.76 6.48
CA ALA A 215 -13.79 8.72 6.44
C ALA A 215 -14.33 8.82 5.00
N VAL A 216 -13.85 9.79 4.23
CA VAL A 216 -14.23 9.99 2.83
C VAL A 216 -13.86 8.76 1.98
N SER A 217 -12.66 8.22 2.15
CA SER A 217 -12.21 7.04 1.40
C SER A 217 -13.03 5.79 1.73
N MET A 218 -13.35 5.57 3.01
CA MET A 218 -14.19 4.45 3.42
C MET A 218 -15.60 4.53 2.85
N VAL A 219 -16.22 5.71 2.92
CA VAL A 219 -17.60 5.92 2.42
C VAL A 219 -17.64 5.80 0.90
N PHE A 220 -16.86 6.60 0.18
CA PHE A 220 -16.87 6.59 -1.28
C PHE A 220 -16.44 5.22 -1.84
N GLY A 221 -15.39 4.62 -1.28
CA GLY A 221 -14.92 3.31 -1.73
C GLY A 221 -15.98 2.23 -1.60
N ASN A 222 -16.65 2.13 -0.46
CA ASN A 222 -17.67 1.10 -0.25
C ASN A 222 -18.96 1.36 -1.03
N VAL A 223 -19.45 2.60 -1.04
CA VAL A 223 -20.69 2.93 -1.75
C VAL A 223 -20.53 2.73 -3.27
N LEU A 224 -19.41 3.16 -3.83
CA LEU A 224 -19.16 3.00 -5.27
C LEU A 224 -18.86 1.55 -5.65
N ALA A 225 -18.27 0.74 -4.74
CA ALA A 225 -18.08 -0.70 -4.96
C ALA A 225 -19.40 -1.45 -5.13
N LEU A 226 -20.46 -1.07 -4.39
CA LEU A 226 -21.79 -1.69 -4.49
C LEU A 226 -22.43 -1.56 -5.88
N ALA A 227 -22.10 -0.50 -6.60
CA ALA A 227 -22.69 -0.19 -7.92
C ALA A 227 -21.91 -0.82 -9.10
N GLN A 228 -20.82 -1.55 -8.84
CA GLN A 228 -19.96 -2.04 -9.92
C GLN A 228 -20.50 -3.32 -10.56
N THR A 229 -20.38 -3.37 -11.89
CA THR A 229 -20.73 -4.53 -12.73
C THR A 229 -19.50 -5.31 -13.22
N SER A 230 -18.29 -4.87 -12.87
CA SER A 230 -17.00 -5.48 -13.15
C SER A 230 -16.31 -5.81 -11.83
N VAL A 231 -15.80 -7.03 -11.68
CA VAL A 231 -15.09 -7.45 -10.47
C VAL A 231 -13.75 -6.71 -10.33
N ARG A 232 -13.07 -6.39 -11.42
CA ARG A 232 -11.85 -5.56 -11.39
C ARG A 232 -12.15 -4.15 -10.85
N ARG A 233 -13.24 -3.50 -11.30
CA ARG A 233 -13.64 -2.19 -10.77
C ARG A 233 -14.12 -2.27 -9.31
N LEU A 234 -14.81 -3.35 -8.95
CA LEU A 234 -15.18 -3.61 -7.56
C LEU A 234 -13.94 -3.69 -6.67
N LEU A 235 -12.90 -4.44 -7.08
CA LEU A 235 -11.62 -4.52 -6.36
C LEU A 235 -10.89 -3.16 -6.31
N ALA A 236 -11.00 -2.32 -7.33
CA ALA A 236 -10.45 -0.97 -7.32
C ALA A 236 -11.12 -0.07 -6.26
N TYR A 237 -12.44 -0.06 -6.17
CA TYR A 237 -13.15 0.69 -5.14
C TYR A 237 -12.97 0.08 -3.74
N SER A 238 -12.86 -1.24 -3.66
CA SER A 238 -12.39 -1.91 -2.46
C SER A 238 -11.00 -1.40 -2.04
N ALA A 239 -10.09 -1.17 -2.99
CA ALA A 239 -8.77 -0.60 -2.71
C ALA A 239 -8.86 0.82 -2.11
N VAL A 240 -9.81 1.64 -2.56
CA VAL A 240 -10.09 2.98 -1.99
C VAL A 240 -10.58 2.85 -0.54
N ALA A 241 -11.56 1.97 -0.29
CA ALA A 241 -12.08 1.73 1.06
C ALA A 241 -11.00 1.24 2.03
N ASN A 242 -10.16 0.29 1.58
CA ASN A 242 -9.08 -0.26 2.40
C ASN A 242 -7.97 0.76 2.67
N THR A 243 -7.72 1.72 1.77
CA THR A 243 -6.86 2.88 2.08
C THR A 243 -7.45 3.70 3.21
N GLY A 244 -8.77 3.88 3.25
CA GLY A 244 -9.44 4.53 4.36
C GLY A 244 -9.18 3.81 5.69
N TYR A 245 -9.28 2.49 5.76
CA TYR A 245 -8.98 1.72 6.98
C TYR A 245 -7.51 1.86 7.41
N LEU A 246 -6.55 1.88 6.48
CA LEU A 246 -5.14 2.16 6.77
C LEU A 246 -4.96 3.55 7.38
N MET A 247 -5.65 4.56 6.86
CA MET A 247 -5.58 5.93 7.36
C MET A 247 -6.23 6.10 8.74
N VAL A 248 -7.25 5.29 9.11
CA VAL A 248 -7.78 5.24 10.49
C VAL A 248 -6.67 4.94 11.49
N ALA A 249 -5.87 3.91 11.22
CA ALA A 249 -4.77 3.54 12.09
C ALA A 249 -3.71 4.65 12.18
N LEU A 250 -3.35 5.26 11.04
CA LEU A 250 -2.35 6.34 11.05
C LEU A 250 -2.86 7.60 11.76
N SER A 251 -4.16 7.90 11.72
CA SER A 251 -4.75 9.05 12.41
C SER A 251 -4.61 8.98 13.94
N ALA A 252 -4.41 7.78 14.49
CA ALA A 252 -4.16 7.59 15.93
C ALA A 252 -2.78 8.09 16.37
N ASN A 253 -1.87 8.37 15.43
CA ASN A 253 -0.50 8.82 15.70
C ASN A 253 0.29 7.92 16.68
N GLY A 254 0.00 6.62 16.66
CA GLY A 254 0.62 5.62 17.52
C GLY A 254 1.51 4.66 16.75
N VAL A 255 2.61 4.23 17.38
CA VAL A 255 3.56 3.28 16.78
C VAL A 255 2.90 1.92 16.52
N SER A 256 2.13 1.42 17.51
CA SER A 256 1.41 0.14 17.37
C SER A 256 0.36 0.21 16.26
N ALA A 257 -0.34 1.35 16.12
CA ALA A 257 -1.30 1.56 15.06
C ALA A 257 -0.64 1.62 13.66
N ALA A 258 0.53 2.28 13.56
CA ALA A 258 1.32 2.29 12.34
C ALA A 258 1.85 0.89 11.97
N GLY A 259 2.31 0.11 12.96
CA GLY A 259 2.74 -1.29 12.79
C GLY A 259 1.59 -2.17 12.28
N ALA A 260 0.40 -2.04 12.88
CA ALA A 260 -0.80 -2.75 12.44
C ALA A 260 -1.21 -2.38 10.99
N ALA A 261 -1.10 -1.08 10.62
CA ALA A 261 -1.36 -0.65 9.25
C ALA A 261 -0.35 -1.23 8.25
N LEU A 262 0.93 -1.29 8.61
CA LEU A 262 1.99 -1.89 7.81
C LEU A 262 1.80 -3.41 7.65
N PHE A 263 1.36 -4.12 8.69
CA PHE A 263 0.95 -5.51 8.58
C PHE A 263 -0.23 -5.67 7.62
N TYR A 264 -1.28 -4.85 7.82
CA TYR A 264 -2.49 -4.97 7.02
C TYR A 264 -2.27 -4.66 5.53
N VAL A 265 -1.41 -3.72 5.17
CA VAL A 265 -1.15 -3.43 3.75
C VAL A 265 -0.52 -4.62 3.02
N VAL A 266 0.29 -5.44 3.70
CA VAL A 266 0.84 -6.67 3.13
C VAL A 266 -0.25 -7.71 2.93
N VAL A 267 -1.08 -7.93 3.95
CA VAL A 267 -2.24 -8.84 3.89
C VAL A 267 -3.21 -8.42 2.77
N TYR A 268 -3.51 -7.13 2.69
CA TYR A 268 -4.32 -6.54 1.64
C TYR A 268 -3.71 -6.78 0.25
N GLY A 269 -2.40 -6.57 0.12
CA GLY A 269 -1.66 -6.79 -1.13
C GLY A 269 -1.75 -8.23 -1.61
N LEU A 270 -1.55 -9.21 -0.71
CA LEU A 270 -1.69 -10.64 -1.01
C LEU A 270 -3.12 -11.01 -1.42
N ALA A 271 -4.12 -10.53 -0.68
CA ALA A 271 -5.52 -10.83 -0.96
C ALA A 271 -5.98 -10.24 -2.30
N THR A 272 -5.61 -8.99 -2.59
CA THR A 272 -6.00 -8.31 -3.83
C THR A 272 -5.28 -8.89 -5.03
N LEU A 273 -3.97 -9.20 -4.92
CA LEU A 273 -3.21 -9.86 -5.97
C LEU A 273 -3.81 -11.22 -6.31
N GLY A 274 -4.11 -12.04 -5.31
CA GLY A 274 -4.74 -13.35 -5.52
C GLY A 274 -6.15 -13.26 -6.12
N ALA A 275 -6.98 -12.33 -5.66
CA ALA A 275 -8.30 -12.08 -6.22
C ALA A 275 -8.23 -11.62 -7.69
N LEU A 276 -7.28 -10.74 -8.03
CA LEU A 276 -7.03 -10.32 -9.41
C LEU A 276 -6.53 -11.48 -10.27
N ALA A 277 -5.74 -12.40 -9.71
CA ALA A 277 -5.26 -13.59 -10.42
C ALA A 277 -6.42 -14.52 -10.80
N VAL A 278 -7.34 -14.78 -9.87
CA VAL A 278 -8.55 -15.58 -10.16
C VAL A 278 -9.45 -14.84 -11.16
N THR A 279 -9.63 -13.51 -10.99
CA THR A 279 -10.45 -12.71 -11.91
C THR A 279 -9.88 -12.75 -13.34
N ALA A 280 -8.56 -12.66 -13.50
CA ALA A 280 -7.91 -12.76 -14.81
C ALA A 280 -8.08 -14.15 -15.45
N ALA A 281 -8.12 -15.22 -14.65
CA ALA A 281 -8.43 -16.55 -15.14
C ALA A 281 -9.87 -16.65 -15.65
N VAL A 282 -10.84 -16.20 -14.85
CA VAL A 282 -12.25 -16.17 -15.25
C VAL A 282 -12.47 -15.32 -16.49
N GLU A 283 -11.85 -14.15 -16.56
CA GLU A 283 -11.94 -13.26 -17.74
C GLU A 283 -11.37 -13.91 -19.00
N ARG A 284 -10.25 -14.63 -18.89
CA ARG A 284 -9.66 -15.38 -20.00
C ARG A 284 -10.60 -16.47 -20.52
N ASP A 285 -11.27 -17.17 -19.59
CA ASP A 285 -12.10 -18.34 -19.91
C ASP A 285 -13.52 -17.91 -20.39
N CYS A 286 -14.09 -16.83 -19.83
CA CYS A 286 -15.45 -16.35 -20.10
C CYS A 286 -15.52 -15.08 -20.97
N GLY A 287 -14.37 -14.45 -21.28
CA GLY A 287 -14.30 -13.23 -22.10
C GLY A 287 -14.71 -11.94 -21.38
N ASN A 288 -15.13 -11.99 -20.11
CA ASN A 288 -15.52 -10.83 -19.30
C ASN A 288 -15.28 -11.05 -17.80
N ASP A 289 -15.28 -9.97 -17.02
CA ASP A 289 -15.06 -9.97 -15.58
C ASP A 289 -16.33 -9.57 -14.77
N SER A 290 -17.52 -9.76 -15.37
CA SER A 290 -18.77 -9.51 -14.64
C SER A 290 -18.94 -10.52 -13.50
N PRO A 291 -19.64 -10.17 -12.41
CA PRO A 291 -19.95 -11.13 -11.35
C PRO A 291 -20.62 -12.41 -11.87
N ALA A 292 -21.43 -12.30 -12.93
CA ALA A 292 -22.09 -13.45 -13.55
C ALA A 292 -21.11 -14.43 -14.21
N ALA A 293 -19.95 -13.96 -14.70
CA ALA A 293 -18.91 -14.83 -15.27
C ALA A 293 -18.31 -15.82 -14.25
N PHE A 294 -18.47 -15.53 -12.95
CA PHE A 294 -18.03 -16.41 -11.86
C PHE A 294 -19.06 -17.51 -11.55
N ALA A 295 -20.25 -17.53 -12.18
CA ALA A 295 -21.29 -18.52 -11.90
C ALA A 295 -20.76 -19.95 -12.08
N GLY A 296 -20.99 -20.80 -11.06
CA GLY A 296 -20.55 -22.19 -11.07
C GLY A 296 -19.05 -22.42 -11.06
N LEU A 297 -18.24 -21.43 -10.64
CA LEU A 297 -16.78 -21.57 -10.59
C LEU A 297 -16.33 -22.76 -9.73
N ILE A 298 -17.10 -23.09 -8.68
CA ILE A 298 -16.83 -24.27 -7.83
C ILE A 298 -16.86 -25.58 -8.61
N HIS A 299 -17.68 -25.68 -9.65
CA HIS A 299 -17.76 -26.87 -10.49
C HIS A 299 -16.75 -26.85 -11.65
N ARG A 300 -16.47 -25.66 -12.22
CA ARG A 300 -15.50 -25.48 -13.32
C ARG A 300 -14.05 -25.55 -12.86
N SER A 301 -13.74 -24.92 -11.72
CA SER A 301 -12.39 -24.89 -11.15
C SER A 301 -12.45 -24.75 -9.62
N PRO A 302 -12.63 -25.88 -8.89
CA PRO A 302 -12.83 -25.88 -7.44
C PRO A 302 -11.73 -25.16 -6.66
N TRP A 303 -10.49 -25.35 -7.06
CA TRP A 303 -9.34 -24.73 -6.38
C TRP A 303 -9.32 -23.20 -6.52
N GLN A 304 -9.73 -22.66 -7.69
CA GLN A 304 -9.85 -21.22 -7.89
C GLN A 304 -11.01 -20.63 -7.08
N ALA A 305 -12.13 -21.35 -7.00
CA ALA A 305 -13.27 -20.94 -6.19
C ALA A 305 -12.91 -20.89 -4.70
N VAL A 306 -12.21 -21.90 -4.18
CA VAL A 306 -11.73 -21.92 -2.79
C VAL A 306 -10.70 -20.83 -2.53
N ALA A 307 -9.76 -20.59 -3.45
CA ALA A 307 -8.81 -19.49 -3.33
C ALA A 307 -9.54 -18.13 -3.33
N LEU A 308 -10.51 -17.92 -4.23
CA LEU A 308 -11.32 -16.70 -4.26
C LEU A 308 -12.08 -16.49 -2.94
N LEU A 309 -12.62 -17.59 -2.35
CA LEU A 309 -13.24 -17.53 -1.03
C LEU A 309 -12.25 -16.99 0.02
N VAL A 310 -11.03 -17.52 0.07
CA VAL A 310 -9.99 -17.04 1.01
C VAL A 310 -9.67 -15.57 0.79
N PHE A 311 -9.51 -15.13 -0.47
CA PHE A 311 -9.17 -13.74 -0.77
C PHE A 311 -10.28 -12.76 -0.38
N LEU A 312 -11.50 -13.01 -0.83
CA LEU A 312 -12.61 -12.08 -0.60
C LEU A 312 -13.07 -12.08 0.87
N THR A 313 -13.04 -13.23 1.57
CA THR A 313 -13.33 -13.27 3.00
C THR A 313 -12.23 -12.64 3.84
N SER A 314 -10.97 -12.73 3.42
CA SER A 314 -9.87 -11.99 4.04
C SER A 314 -10.05 -10.48 3.87
N LEU A 315 -10.37 -9.99 2.66
CA LEU A 315 -10.67 -8.56 2.43
C LEU A 315 -11.89 -8.08 3.23
N ALA A 316 -12.90 -8.90 3.36
CA ALA A 316 -14.07 -8.63 4.20
C ALA A 316 -13.71 -8.53 5.69
N GLY A 317 -12.68 -9.25 6.12
CA GLY A 317 -12.27 -9.32 7.52
C GLY A 317 -13.03 -10.40 8.30
N ILE A 318 -13.15 -11.60 7.74
CA ILE A 318 -13.79 -12.75 8.39
C ILE A 318 -12.71 -13.61 9.07
N PRO A 319 -12.86 -13.96 10.39
CA PRO A 319 -12.01 -14.94 11.04
C PRO A 319 -12.02 -16.30 10.32
N PRO A 320 -10.97 -17.10 10.34
CA PRO A 320 -9.66 -16.90 11.01
C PRO A 320 -8.56 -16.27 10.11
N LEU A 321 -8.92 -15.57 9.05
CA LEU A 321 -7.98 -15.09 8.04
C LEU A 321 -7.23 -13.83 8.47
N ALA A 322 -6.06 -13.60 7.85
CA ALA A 322 -5.17 -12.49 8.17
C ALA A 322 -5.82 -11.10 8.03
N GLY A 323 -6.80 -10.94 7.13
CA GLY A 323 -7.53 -9.69 6.96
C GLY A 323 -8.34 -9.28 8.19
N PHE A 324 -8.94 -10.24 8.89
CA PHE A 324 -9.59 -9.98 10.17
C PHE A 324 -8.57 -9.52 11.22
N VAL A 325 -7.47 -10.27 11.38
CA VAL A 325 -6.42 -9.96 12.35
C VAL A 325 -5.87 -8.55 12.11
N GLY A 326 -5.59 -8.19 10.85
CA GLY A 326 -5.07 -6.87 10.52
C GLY A 326 -6.06 -5.74 10.79
N LYS A 327 -7.33 -5.87 10.39
CA LYS A 327 -8.37 -4.89 10.69
C LYS A 327 -8.57 -4.73 12.20
N PHE A 328 -8.66 -5.85 12.92
CA PHE A 328 -8.83 -5.86 14.35
C PHE A 328 -7.64 -5.18 15.06
N ALA A 329 -6.41 -5.50 14.67
CA ALA A 329 -5.20 -4.89 15.20
C ALA A 329 -5.17 -3.37 14.95
N MET A 330 -5.52 -2.92 13.74
CA MET A 330 -5.57 -1.48 13.40
C MET A 330 -6.61 -0.73 14.26
N PHE A 331 -7.82 -1.27 14.34
CA PHE A 331 -8.92 -0.59 15.05
C PHE A 331 -8.73 -0.60 16.56
N SER A 332 -8.26 -1.72 17.13
CA SER A 332 -7.95 -1.80 18.56
C SER A 332 -6.78 -0.90 18.95
N ALA A 333 -5.73 -0.83 18.13
CA ALA A 333 -4.60 0.06 18.36
C ALA A 333 -5.03 1.54 18.28
N ALA A 334 -5.87 1.90 17.28
CA ALA A 334 -6.41 3.25 17.15
C ALA A 334 -7.26 3.66 18.37
N MET A 335 -8.09 2.75 18.88
CA MET A 335 -8.88 2.99 20.09
C MET A 335 -8.00 3.10 21.34
N ALA A 336 -7.03 2.21 21.52
CA ALA A 336 -6.15 2.19 22.67
C ALA A 336 -5.29 3.47 22.77
N GLU A 337 -4.85 4.01 21.64
CA GLU A 337 -4.06 5.23 21.61
C GLU A 337 -4.90 6.45 21.99
N SER A 338 -6.14 6.54 21.46
CA SER A 338 -7.02 7.68 21.70
C SER A 338 -7.62 7.71 23.10
N THR A 339 -7.83 6.56 23.77
CA THR A 339 -8.36 6.53 25.14
C THR A 339 -7.38 7.04 26.21
N LYS A 340 -6.09 7.19 25.88
CA LYS A 340 -5.08 7.78 26.77
C LYS A 340 -5.39 9.25 27.14
N SER A 341 -6.15 9.96 26.31
CA SER A 341 -6.51 11.36 26.53
C SER A 341 -7.73 11.58 27.47
N GLY A 342 -8.41 10.51 27.88
CA GLY A 342 -9.65 10.61 28.66
C GLY A 342 -10.87 11.13 27.87
N THR A 343 -10.75 11.25 26.55
CA THR A 343 -11.83 11.62 25.63
C THR A 343 -12.39 10.37 24.95
N PRO A 344 -13.56 10.45 24.25
CA PRO A 344 -14.05 9.36 23.39
C PRO A 344 -13.09 9.01 22.22
N GLY A 345 -12.08 9.82 22.00
CA GLY A 345 -11.00 9.58 21.06
C GLY A 345 -11.44 9.36 19.64
N LEU A 346 -10.83 8.40 18.95
CA LEU A 346 -11.14 8.01 17.57
C LEU A 346 -12.32 7.03 17.45
N THR A 347 -13.10 6.81 18.53
CA THR A 347 -14.23 5.87 18.53
C THR A 347 -15.21 6.13 17.40
N TRP A 348 -15.45 7.41 17.07
CA TRP A 348 -16.31 7.81 15.96
C TRP A 348 -15.80 7.28 14.60
N LEU A 349 -14.49 7.38 14.35
CA LEU A 349 -13.86 6.96 13.10
C LEU A 349 -13.77 5.43 13.01
N VAL A 350 -13.45 4.76 14.14
CA VAL A 350 -13.45 3.30 14.24
C VAL A 350 -14.86 2.75 14.09
N GLY A 351 -15.88 3.40 14.68
CA GLY A 351 -17.29 3.05 14.49
C GLY A 351 -17.71 3.14 13.03
N LEU A 352 -17.34 4.23 12.35
CA LEU A 352 -17.56 4.38 10.90
C LEU A 352 -16.84 3.26 10.13
N ALA A 353 -15.59 2.94 10.47
CA ALA A 353 -14.82 1.88 9.82
C ALA A 353 -15.48 0.50 9.98
N ALA A 354 -16.02 0.20 11.17
CA ALA A 354 -16.76 -1.04 11.42
C ALA A 354 -18.03 -1.15 10.55
N ILE A 355 -18.83 -0.07 10.46
CA ILE A 355 -20.02 -0.01 9.62
C ILE A 355 -19.63 -0.19 8.14
N MET A 356 -18.62 0.52 7.66
CA MET A 356 -18.17 0.41 6.27
C MET A 356 -17.57 -0.95 5.96
N SER A 357 -16.91 -1.60 6.93
CA SER A 357 -16.43 -2.98 6.79
C SER A 357 -17.60 -3.98 6.68
N ALA A 358 -18.67 -3.77 7.45
CA ALA A 358 -19.89 -4.59 7.33
C ALA A 358 -20.57 -4.42 5.97
N ILE A 359 -20.61 -3.19 5.42
CA ILE A 359 -21.12 -2.94 4.07
C ILE A 359 -20.23 -3.66 3.02
N SER A 360 -18.91 -3.67 3.22
CA SER A 360 -18.00 -4.35 2.29
C SER A 360 -18.26 -5.85 2.18
N LEU A 361 -18.74 -6.48 3.23
CA LEU A 361 -19.09 -7.89 3.23
C LEU A 361 -20.13 -8.23 2.15
N TYR A 362 -21.10 -7.34 1.93
CA TYR A 362 -22.18 -7.59 0.96
C TYR A 362 -21.64 -7.76 -0.47
N TYR A 363 -20.80 -6.85 -0.96
CA TYR A 363 -20.33 -6.96 -2.35
C TYR A 363 -19.30 -8.09 -2.53
N TYR A 364 -18.50 -8.42 -1.53
CA TYR A 364 -17.62 -9.61 -1.61
C TYR A 364 -18.43 -10.91 -1.62
N LEU A 365 -19.43 -11.04 -0.74
CA LEU A 365 -20.31 -12.19 -0.71
C LEU A 365 -21.17 -12.31 -1.97
N SER A 366 -21.51 -11.21 -2.64
CA SER A 366 -22.24 -11.23 -3.90
C SER A 366 -21.46 -11.94 -5.01
N VAL A 367 -20.15 -11.73 -5.10
CA VAL A 367 -19.26 -12.44 -6.04
C VAL A 367 -19.13 -13.92 -5.63
N LEU A 368 -18.94 -14.19 -4.34
CA LEU A 368 -18.87 -15.59 -3.84
C LEU A 368 -20.18 -16.35 -4.06
N LYS A 369 -21.34 -15.69 -3.91
CA LYS A 369 -22.63 -16.28 -4.23
C LYS A 369 -22.70 -16.75 -5.69
N GLN A 370 -22.17 -15.97 -6.62
CA GLN A 370 -22.09 -16.43 -8.02
C GLN A 370 -21.18 -17.67 -8.14
N ALA A 371 -19.99 -17.63 -7.52
CA ALA A 371 -19.01 -18.70 -7.64
C ALA A 371 -19.48 -20.05 -7.05
N PHE A 372 -20.25 -20.04 -5.96
CA PHE A 372 -20.59 -21.22 -5.19
C PHE A 372 -22.04 -21.68 -5.29
N VAL A 373 -22.98 -20.76 -5.55
CA VAL A 373 -24.42 -21.03 -5.45
C VAL A 373 -25.12 -21.03 -6.81
N LYS A 374 -24.66 -20.18 -7.74
CA LYS A 374 -25.26 -20.10 -9.07
C LYS A 374 -24.71 -21.18 -9.99
N GLU A 375 -25.59 -21.78 -10.79
CA GLU A 375 -25.21 -22.76 -11.80
C GLU A 375 -24.45 -22.08 -12.96
N ALA A 376 -23.49 -22.82 -13.52
CA ALA A 376 -22.78 -22.35 -14.72
C ALA A 376 -23.74 -22.34 -15.92
N PRO A 377 -23.65 -21.38 -16.84
CA PRO A 377 -24.34 -21.46 -18.11
C PRO A 377 -23.94 -22.76 -18.84
N GLU A 378 -24.93 -23.46 -19.46
CA GLU A 378 -24.70 -24.76 -20.10
C GLU A 378 -23.59 -24.81 -21.16
N ALA A 379 -23.25 -23.66 -21.75
CA ALA A 379 -22.20 -23.54 -22.76
C ALA A 379 -20.75 -23.57 -22.19
N ASP A 380 -20.54 -23.37 -20.89
CA ASP A 380 -19.22 -23.18 -20.28
C ASP A 380 -18.72 -24.43 -19.51
N ALA A 381 -19.33 -25.60 -19.73
CA ALA A 381 -19.16 -26.81 -18.90
C ALA A 381 -17.77 -27.47 -19.02
N VAL A 382 -16.90 -27.11 -19.95
CA VAL A 382 -15.60 -27.79 -20.11
C VAL A 382 -14.49 -26.78 -20.47
N ALA A 383 -13.83 -26.23 -19.47
CA ALA A 383 -12.48 -25.72 -19.66
C ALA A 383 -11.51 -26.62 -18.87
N ASP A 384 -11.18 -27.75 -19.48
CA ASP A 384 -10.09 -28.63 -19.01
C ASP A 384 -8.75 -28.05 -19.46
N SER A 385 -8.44 -26.81 -19.03
CA SER A 385 -7.15 -26.22 -19.24
C SER A 385 -6.30 -26.44 -17.99
N THR A 386 -5.33 -27.32 -18.07
CA THR A 386 -4.27 -27.43 -17.07
C THR A 386 -3.64 -26.05 -16.86
N ALA A 387 -3.96 -25.42 -15.74
CA ALA A 387 -3.42 -24.10 -15.41
C ALA A 387 -1.89 -24.20 -15.36
N PRO A 388 -1.15 -23.30 -15.98
CA PRO A 388 0.31 -23.30 -15.90
C PRO A 388 0.77 -23.17 -14.44
N LEU A 389 1.89 -23.80 -14.10
CA LEU A 389 2.44 -23.79 -12.73
C LEU A 389 2.56 -22.36 -12.17
N SER A 390 2.95 -21.40 -13.01
CA SER A 390 3.04 -19.99 -12.62
C SER A 390 1.72 -19.44 -12.10
N HIS A 391 0.59 -19.80 -12.71
CA HIS A 391 -0.74 -19.38 -12.31
C HIS A 391 -1.18 -20.05 -11.00
N LEU A 392 -0.82 -21.34 -10.82
CA LEU A 392 -1.04 -22.05 -9.55
C LEU A 392 -0.26 -21.37 -8.41
N LEU A 393 0.99 -20.95 -8.65
CA LEU A 393 1.80 -20.24 -7.67
C LEU A 393 1.26 -18.84 -7.36
N ALA A 394 0.82 -18.09 -8.38
CA ALA A 394 0.27 -16.74 -8.20
C ALA A 394 -1.03 -16.72 -7.38
N ILE A 395 -1.79 -17.80 -7.36
CA ILE A 395 -3.01 -17.94 -6.58
C ILE A 395 -2.75 -18.71 -5.26
N GLY A 396 -2.05 -19.84 -5.32
CA GLY A 396 -1.87 -20.73 -4.18
C GLY A 396 -1.02 -20.12 -3.07
N LEU A 397 0.11 -19.49 -3.41
CA LEU A 397 0.99 -18.91 -2.39
C LEU A 397 0.33 -17.77 -1.60
N PRO A 398 -0.37 -16.78 -2.22
CA PRO A 398 -1.11 -15.78 -1.46
C PRO A 398 -2.22 -16.38 -0.60
N ALA A 399 -2.96 -17.39 -1.10
CA ALA A 399 -4.03 -18.04 -0.32
C ALA A 399 -3.47 -18.71 0.93
N VAL A 400 -2.40 -19.49 0.80
CA VAL A 400 -1.72 -20.14 1.93
C VAL A 400 -1.16 -19.08 2.90
N ALA A 401 -0.52 -18.04 2.38
CA ALA A 401 0.04 -16.97 3.22
C ALA A 401 -1.04 -16.28 4.06
N LEU A 402 -2.23 -16.01 3.51
CA LEU A 402 -3.34 -15.39 4.24
C LEU A 402 -3.89 -16.27 5.36
N VAL A 403 -3.94 -17.58 5.16
CA VAL A 403 -4.32 -18.53 6.21
C VAL A 403 -3.24 -18.61 7.28
N VAL A 404 -1.98 -18.76 6.89
CA VAL A 404 -0.84 -18.84 7.82
C VAL A 404 -0.72 -17.57 8.66
N LEU A 405 -0.77 -16.39 8.03
CA LEU A 405 -0.71 -15.11 8.75
C LEU A 405 -1.97 -14.83 9.59
N GLY A 406 -3.10 -15.46 9.26
CA GLY A 406 -4.30 -15.41 10.08
C GLY A 406 -4.18 -16.22 11.36
N LEU A 407 -3.58 -17.41 11.28
CA LEU A 407 -3.36 -18.31 12.42
C LEU A 407 -2.11 -17.92 13.24
N PHE A 408 -1.07 -17.39 12.59
CA PHE A 408 0.22 -17.03 13.17
C PHE A 408 0.63 -15.60 12.80
N PRO A 409 -0.11 -14.57 13.25
CA PRO A 409 0.16 -13.17 12.86
C PRO A 409 1.53 -12.67 13.32
N ALA A 410 2.05 -13.21 14.41
CA ALA A 410 3.36 -12.88 14.96
C ALA A 410 4.51 -13.07 13.97
N LEU A 411 4.39 -13.96 12.96
CA LEU A 411 5.40 -14.17 11.93
C LEU A 411 5.75 -12.90 11.16
N LEU A 412 4.78 -11.99 10.99
CA LEU A 412 4.97 -10.73 10.27
C LEU A 412 4.77 -9.51 11.16
N LEU A 413 3.84 -9.57 12.12
CA LEU A 413 3.53 -8.46 12.99
C LEU A 413 4.70 -8.13 13.94
N ASP A 414 5.28 -9.13 14.61
CA ASP A 414 6.40 -8.93 15.53
C ASP A 414 7.65 -8.33 14.86
N PRO A 415 8.10 -8.80 13.67
CA PRO A 415 9.18 -8.15 12.94
C PRO A 415 8.89 -6.70 12.56
N ILE A 416 7.64 -6.37 12.17
CA ILE A 416 7.22 -5.00 11.83
C ILE A 416 7.18 -4.11 13.08
N ASP A 417 6.73 -4.62 14.20
CA ASP A 417 6.66 -3.90 15.49
C ASP A 417 8.04 -3.65 16.14
N ARG A 418 9.09 -4.32 15.66
CA ARG A 418 10.46 -4.10 16.12
C ARG A 418 11.10 -2.97 15.35
N PHE A 419 11.10 -1.78 15.94
CA PHE A 419 11.74 -0.61 15.34
C PHE A 419 13.25 -0.62 15.60
N GLY A 420 14.02 -0.93 14.57
CA GLY A 420 15.47 -0.70 14.59
C GLY A 420 15.77 0.76 14.27
N VAL A 421 16.55 1.40 15.14
CA VAL A 421 16.96 2.81 15.02
C VAL A 421 18.46 2.93 14.74
N GLN A 422 18.86 3.98 14.03
CA GLN A 422 20.27 4.15 13.64
C GLN A 422 21.12 4.65 14.81
N THR A 423 20.55 5.45 15.69
CA THR A 423 21.29 6.07 16.81
C THR A 423 20.62 5.82 18.15
N ALA A 424 21.41 5.95 19.24
CA ALA A 424 20.85 5.93 20.59
C ALA A 424 19.83 7.07 20.83
N LEU A 425 20.05 8.21 20.20
CA LEU A 425 19.12 9.36 20.28
C LEU A 425 17.76 9.03 19.65
N ASP A 426 17.73 8.33 18.52
CA ASP A 426 16.49 7.91 17.88
C ASP A 426 15.77 6.85 18.72
N ARG A 427 16.51 5.95 19.37
CA ARG A 427 15.96 5.00 20.34
C ARG A 427 15.29 5.72 21.51
N ASP A 428 15.96 6.71 22.09
CA ASP A 428 15.45 7.43 23.25
C ASP A 428 14.24 8.31 22.87
N ARG A 429 14.20 8.83 21.66
CA ARG A 429 13.02 9.50 21.09
C ARG A 429 11.84 8.53 20.92
N LEU A 430 12.04 7.33 20.39
CA LEU A 430 10.99 6.33 20.26
C LEU A 430 10.49 5.87 21.63
N ARG A 431 11.37 5.77 22.63
CA ARG A 431 10.97 5.48 24.01
C ARG A 431 10.14 6.59 24.62
N ALA A 432 10.49 7.84 24.37
CA ALA A 432 9.69 9.00 24.78
C ALA A 432 8.30 9.01 24.11
N LEU A 433 8.16 8.37 22.95
CA LEU A 433 6.89 8.15 22.24
C LEU A 433 6.10 6.93 22.74
N GLY A 434 6.58 6.27 23.83
CA GLY A 434 5.90 5.12 24.43
C GLY A 434 6.23 3.77 23.82
N VAL A 435 7.23 3.67 22.94
CA VAL A 435 7.69 2.37 22.41
C VAL A 435 8.40 1.60 23.52
N PRO A 436 8.00 0.37 23.86
CA PRO A 436 8.66 -0.44 24.89
C PRO A 436 10.15 -0.64 24.59
N ALA A 437 10.97 -0.62 25.63
CA ALA A 437 12.43 -0.73 25.50
C ALA A 437 12.87 -2.00 24.77
N GLU A 438 12.16 -3.09 24.96
CA GLU A 438 12.37 -4.40 24.32
C GLU A 438 12.09 -4.41 22.80
N LYS A 439 11.27 -3.46 22.31
CA LYS A 439 10.94 -3.30 20.87
C LYS A 439 11.90 -2.35 20.15
N THR A 440 12.80 -1.68 20.89
CA THR A 440 13.75 -0.70 20.31
C THR A 440 15.19 -1.17 20.47
N PHE A 441 15.92 -1.25 19.37
CA PHE A 441 17.34 -1.59 19.38
C PHE A 441 18.11 -0.70 18.40
N VAL A 442 19.35 -0.36 18.78
CA VAL A 442 20.25 0.44 17.94
C VAL A 442 20.94 -0.48 16.94
N THR A 443 20.70 -0.27 15.65
CA THR A 443 21.29 -1.08 14.57
C THR A 443 22.61 -0.52 14.05
N GLY A 444 22.99 0.71 14.44
CA GLY A 444 24.12 1.40 13.85
C GLY A 444 23.88 1.83 12.39
N ASN A 445 24.80 2.61 11.85
CA ASN A 445 24.78 2.98 10.43
C ASN A 445 25.82 2.13 9.69
N LEU A 446 25.39 1.05 9.05
CA LEU A 446 26.25 0.13 8.29
C LEU A 446 27.13 0.80 7.22
N LYS A 447 26.85 2.06 6.86
CA LYS A 447 27.68 2.84 5.92
C LYS A 447 28.94 3.42 6.53
N PHE A 448 29.04 3.49 7.85
CA PHE A 448 30.20 4.09 8.56
C PHE A 448 31.06 3.07 9.33
N GLU A 449 30.68 1.80 9.35
CA GLU A 449 31.56 0.75 9.91
C GLU A 449 32.58 0.20 8.90
N ALA A 450 32.48 0.57 7.63
CA ALA A 450 33.62 0.42 6.74
C ALA A 450 34.64 1.47 7.17
N THR A 451 35.63 1.07 7.94
CA THR A 451 36.85 1.85 8.16
C THR A 451 37.36 2.27 6.79
N LEU A 452 37.20 3.56 6.49
CA LEU A 452 37.89 4.13 5.33
C LEU A 452 39.36 3.78 5.51
N PRO A 453 40.02 3.11 4.54
CA PRO A 453 41.46 2.98 4.61
C PRO A 453 42.04 4.38 4.80
N ALA A 454 43.05 4.49 5.66
CA ALA A 454 43.71 5.76 5.94
C ALA A 454 43.97 6.50 4.61
N PRO A 455 43.67 7.79 4.54
CA PRO A 455 43.84 8.55 3.30
C PRO A 455 45.28 8.32 2.79
N LEU A 456 45.37 7.90 1.53
CA LEU A 456 46.67 7.71 0.89
C LEU A 456 47.45 9.03 1.03
N PRO A 457 48.72 9.02 1.49
CA PRO A 457 49.53 10.24 1.68
C PRO A 457 49.55 11.19 0.45
N ALA A 458 49.39 10.60 -0.75
CA ALA A 458 49.32 11.35 -2.02
C ALA A 458 48.06 12.23 -2.16
N LEU A 459 47.00 11.98 -1.40
CA LEU A 459 45.77 12.81 -1.47
C LEU A 459 45.89 14.10 -0.63
N GLU A 460 46.63 14.06 0.47
CA GLU A 460 46.91 15.24 1.30
C GLU A 460 47.85 16.22 0.60
N GLU A 461 48.79 15.72 -0.20
CA GLU A 461 49.70 16.54 -0.99
C GLU A 461 49.01 17.24 -2.18
N MET A 462 48.04 16.53 -2.81
CA MET A 462 47.22 17.12 -3.89
C MET A 462 46.26 18.20 -3.40
N ILE A 463 45.74 18.12 -2.18
CA ILE A 463 44.82 19.12 -1.61
C ILE A 463 45.59 20.41 -1.17
N ARG A 464 46.92 20.32 -0.95
CA ARG A 464 47.78 21.47 -0.64
C ARG A 464 48.18 22.29 -1.87
N ILE A 465 47.96 21.79 -3.08
CA ILE A 465 48.38 22.44 -4.35
C ILE A 465 47.18 23.11 -5.06
N ILE A 466 45.96 22.91 -4.58
CA ILE A 466 44.75 23.61 -4.99
C ILE A 466 44.31 24.59 -3.88
#